data_75393a355ec7978532d3deca339fb99a
#
_entry.id   75393a355ec7978532d3deca339fb99a
#
_cell.length_a   1.000
_cell.length_b   1.000
_cell.length_c   1.000
_cell.angle_alpha   90.00
_cell.angle_beta   90.00
_cell.angle_gamma   90.00
#
_symmetry.space_group_name_H-M   'P 1'
#
loop_
_entity.id
_entity.type
_entity.pdbx_description
1 polymer ?
#
loop_
_entity_poly.entity_id
_entity_poly.type
_entity_poly.pdbx_seq_one_letter_code
_entity_poly.pdbx_strand_id
1 'polypeptide(L)'
;MDIQEIIKKAGVNQLIAAFDLLPDILFWVKDTDSRILHCNQHFIEHQGYKTLEQILLKTDFDFSPKHLAFQYVNDDKRVMEGYIVTDRLELNQTQQGELGWFSTSKHALKDHDGNVIGTYGVTRHLQKTSKALSHVRAIEEPVKFIREHYHRQISIDELAELAHLSVSALERRFKKHLAKTPNQFINEVRLENARKLLIETQLPISQVAYQCGF
;
A
#
# COMPACT_ATOMS: atom_id res chain seq x y z
N MET A 1 -16.68 17.32 -34.53
CA MET A 1 -16.19 17.85 -33.23
C MET A 1 -14.86 17.15 -32.95
N ASP A 2 -13.80 17.92 -32.79
CA ASP A 2 -12.47 17.38 -32.56
C ASP A 2 -12.42 16.70 -31.17
N ILE A 3 -11.81 15.51 -31.08
CA ILE A 3 -11.64 14.74 -29.83
C ILE A 3 -10.94 15.59 -28.76
N GLN A 4 -9.92 16.37 -29.15
CA GLN A 4 -9.18 17.26 -28.25
C GLN A 4 -10.08 18.38 -27.68
N GLU A 5 -11.04 18.86 -28.46
CA GLU A 5 -11.98 19.87 -28.01
C GLU A 5 -13.00 19.30 -27.02
N ILE A 6 -13.43 18.04 -27.22
CA ILE A 6 -14.30 17.33 -26.26
C ILE A 6 -13.58 17.12 -24.93
N ILE A 7 -12.34 16.62 -24.97
CA ILE A 7 -11.52 16.38 -23.77
C ILE A 7 -11.29 17.68 -22.99
N LYS A 8 -11.10 18.79 -23.70
CA LYS A 8 -10.90 20.11 -23.10
C LYS A 8 -12.19 20.66 -22.48
N LYS A 9 -13.36 20.33 -23.03
CA LYS A 9 -14.69 20.74 -22.54
C LYS A 9 -15.23 19.83 -21.45
N ALA A 10 -14.90 18.53 -21.50
CA ALA A 10 -15.22 17.61 -20.42
C ALA A 10 -14.34 17.95 -19.22
N GLY A 11 -14.87 18.60 -18.21
CA GLY A 11 -14.12 19.02 -17.04
C GLY A 11 -13.40 17.83 -16.38
N VAL A 12 -12.15 18.05 -15.93
CA VAL A 12 -11.31 17.04 -15.24
C VAL A 12 -12.06 16.35 -14.08
N ASN A 13 -12.94 17.09 -13.40
CA ASN A 13 -13.77 16.56 -12.30
C ASN A 13 -14.68 15.41 -12.74
N GLN A 14 -15.18 15.43 -13.98
CA GLN A 14 -16.01 14.33 -14.50
C GLN A 14 -15.18 13.06 -14.76
N LEU A 15 -13.92 13.20 -15.18
CA LEU A 15 -13.01 12.08 -15.37
C LEU A 15 -12.61 11.47 -14.01
N ILE A 16 -12.40 12.32 -13.01
CA ILE A 16 -12.10 11.88 -11.64
C ILE A 16 -13.32 11.16 -11.03
N ALA A 17 -14.52 11.68 -11.23
CA ALA A 17 -15.78 11.07 -10.78
C ALA A 17 -16.02 9.66 -11.36
N ALA A 18 -15.35 9.30 -12.47
CA ALA A 18 -15.42 7.94 -12.99
C ALA A 18 -14.86 6.90 -12.01
N PHE A 19 -13.96 7.28 -11.10
CA PHE A 19 -13.45 6.38 -10.05
C PHE A 19 -14.48 6.08 -8.97
N ASP A 20 -15.52 6.90 -8.80
CA ASP A 20 -16.64 6.62 -7.89
C ASP A 20 -17.55 5.49 -8.42
N LEU A 21 -17.48 5.20 -9.72
CA LEU A 21 -18.19 4.07 -10.34
C LEU A 21 -17.48 2.72 -10.11
N LEU A 22 -16.30 2.71 -9.50
CA LEU A 22 -15.47 1.53 -9.30
C LEU A 22 -15.40 1.20 -7.80
N PRO A 23 -16.26 0.30 -7.27
CA PRO A 23 -16.50 0.14 -5.84
C PRO A 23 -15.28 -0.34 -5.04
N ASP A 24 -14.32 -1.02 -5.68
CA ASP A 24 -13.13 -1.56 -5.00
C ASP A 24 -11.88 -0.71 -5.21
N ILE A 25 -12.04 0.51 -5.76
CA ILE A 25 -10.93 1.42 -6.05
C ILE A 25 -10.94 2.59 -5.07
N LEU A 26 -9.81 2.75 -4.37
CA LEU A 26 -9.46 3.94 -3.61
C LEU A 26 -8.58 4.80 -4.50
N PHE A 27 -9.08 5.95 -4.96
CA PHE A 27 -8.32 6.90 -5.79
C PHE A 27 -8.00 8.16 -4.99
N TRP A 28 -6.81 8.68 -5.16
CA TRP A 28 -6.34 9.89 -4.48
C TRP A 28 -5.31 10.65 -5.30
N VAL A 29 -5.27 11.97 -5.07
CA VAL A 29 -4.30 12.93 -5.60
C VAL A 29 -3.73 13.72 -4.43
N LYS A 30 -2.41 13.90 -4.39
CA LYS A 30 -1.69 14.63 -3.34
C LYS A 30 -0.77 15.68 -3.96
N ASP A 31 -0.49 16.74 -3.20
CA ASP A 31 0.56 17.72 -3.53
C ASP A 31 1.97 17.21 -3.20
N THR A 32 2.97 18.07 -3.38
CA THR A 32 4.38 17.78 -3.08
C THR A 32 4.67 17.57 -1.59
N ASP A 33 3.79 18.03 -0.71
CA ASP A 33 3.86 17.81 0.75
C ASP A 33 3.03 16.60 1.22
N SER A 34 2.59 15.75 0.28
CA SER A 34 1.72 14.59 0.53
C SER A 34 0.35 14.94 1.13
N ARG A 35 -0.17 16.15 0.92
CA ARG A 35 -1.50 16.56 1.34
C ARG A 35 -2.53 16.16 0.31
N ILE A 36 -3.66 15.63 0.73
CA ILE A 36 -4.77 15.25 -0.16
C ILE A 36 -5.34 16.50 -0.85
N LEU A 37 -5.28 16.52 -2.17
CA LEU A 37 -5.91 17.52 -3.03
C LEU A 37 -7.26 17.05 -3.54
N HIS A 38 -7.40 15.76 -3.77
CA HIS A 38 -8.65 15.12 -4.19
C HIS A 38 -8.61 13.62 -3.92
N CYS A 39 -9.79 13.02 -3.75
CA CYS A 39 -9.93 11.57 -3.68
C CYS A 39 -11.38 11.19 -4.04
N ASN A 40 -11.61 9.91 -4.36
CA ASN A 40 -12.96 9.44 -4.61
C ASN A 40 -13.71 9.14 -3.30
N GLN A 41 -15.04 8.96 -3.42
CA GLN A 41 -15.91 8.71 -2.27
C GLN A 41 -15.50 7.44 -1.50
N HIS A 42 -15.06 6.38 -2.19
CA HIS A 42 -14.60 5.14 -1.56
C HIS A 42 -13.34 5.35 -0.69
N PHE A 43 -12.42 6.23 -1.11
CA PHE A 43 -11.28 6.59 -0.27
C PHE A 43 -11.72 7.35 0.98
N ILE A 44 -12.64 8.31 0.85
CA ILE A 44 -13.19 9.10 1.98
C ILE A 44 -13.80 8.17 3.03
N GLU A 45 -14.68 7.26 2.59
CA GLU A 45 -15.34 6.29 3.46
C GLU A 45 -14.36 5.31 4.10
N HIS A 46 -13.35 4.86 3.32
CA HIS A 46 -12.30 3.96 3.84
C HIS A 46 -11.51 4.59 4.99
N GLN A 47 -11.29 5.90 4.92
CA GLN A 47 -10.61 6.65 5.99
C GLN A 47 -11.57 7.08 7.13
N GLY A 48 -12.83 6.67 7.11
CA GLY A 48 -13.83 6.95 8.15
C GLY A 48 -14.43 8.36 8.10
N TYR A 49 -14.27 9.07 6.98
CA TYR A 49 -14.86 10.39 6.74
C TYR A 49 -16.13 10.28 5.89
N LYS A 50 -16.88 11.39 5.78
CA LYS A 50 -18.15 11.45 5.02
C LYS A 50 -18.06 12.31 3.78
N THR A 51 -17.24 13.35 3.78
CA THR A 51 -17.13 14.32 2.69
C THR A 51 -15.68 14.64 2.37
N LEU A 52 -15.45 15.12 1.13
CA LEU A 52 -14.12 15.50 0.65
C LEU A 52 -13.53 16.63 1.50
N GLU A 53 -14.33 17.61 1.93
CA GLU A 53 -13.86 18.76 2.71
C GLU A 53 -13.22 18.33 4.03
N GLN A 54 -13.67 17.23 4.61
CA GLN A 54 -13.13 16.70 5.87
C GLN A 54 -11.72 16.12 5.72
N ILE A 55 -11.33 15.74 4.50
CA ILE A 55 -10.05 15.07 4.23
C ILE A 55 -9.07 15.96 3.43
N LEU A 56 -9.56 17.03 2.79
CA LEU A 56 -8.72 17.96 2.05
C LEU A 56 -7.58 18.50 2.91
N LEU A 57 -6.40 18.61 2.31
CA LEU A 57 -5.14 19.09 2.88
C LEU A 57 -4.63 18.27 4.09
N LYS A 58 -5.30 17.18 4.44
CA LYS A 58 -4.76 16.20 5.39
C LYS A 58 -3.69 15.34 4.75
N THR A 59 -2.84 14.77 5.58
CA THR A 59 -1.78 13.83 5.20
C THR A 59 -2.11 12.44 5.75
N ASP A 60 -1.35 11.43 5.35
CA ASP A 60 -1.50 10.08 5.89
C ASP A 60 -1.35 10.03 7.42
N PHE A 61 -0.66 11.00 8.04
CA PHE A 61 -0.52 11.09 9.49
C PHE A 61 -1.82 11.41 10.22
N ASP A 62 -2.82 11.94 9.53
CA ASP A 62 -4.10 12.32 10.12
C ASP A 62 -5.08 11.14 10.21
N PHE A 63 -4.85 10.05 9.44
CA PHE A 63 -5.79 8.93 9.37
C PHE A 63 -5.15 7.55 9.35
N SER A 64 -3.82 7.47 9.33
CA SER A 64 -3.10 6.19 9.36
C SER A 64 -2.18 6.11 10.60
N PRO A 65 -1.89 4.92 11.12
CA PRO A 65 -0.85 4.74 12.12
C PRO A 65 0.47 5.37 11.68
N LYS A 66 1.17 6.06 12.59
CA LYS A 66 2.37 6.85 12.28
C LYS A 66 3.41 6.10 11.44
N HIS A 67 3.67 4.84 11.74
CA HIS A 67 4.66 4.02 11.02
C HIS A 67 4.25 3.76 9.56
N LEU A 68 2.96 3.59 9.26
CA LEU A 68 2.44 3.46 7.90
C LEU A 68 2.43 4.83 7.19
N ALA A 69 2.02 5.89 7.89
CA ALA A 69 2.04 7.24 7.35
C ALA A 69 3.46 7.64 6.90
N PHE A 70 4.49 7.36 7.69
CA PHE A 70 5.89 7.56 7.30
C PHE A 70 6.27 6.80 6.04
N GLN A 71 5.81 5.56 5.90
CA GLN A 71 6.07 4.75 4.71
C GLN A 71 5.38 5.37 3.48
N TYR A 72 4.12 5.79 3.60
CA TYR A 72 3.36 6.35 2.48
C TYR A 72 3.94 7.69 2.00
N VAL A 73 4.30 8.59 2.93
CA VAL A 73 4.95 9.86 2.61
C VAL A 73 6.35 9.65 2.00
N ASN A 74 7.11 8.66 2.48
CA ASN A 74 8.40 8.34 1.89
C ASN A 74 8.27 7.74 0.49
N ASP A 75 7.24 6.93 0.25
CA ASP A 75 6.89 6.44 -1.09
C ASP A 75 6.51 7.61 -2.02
N ASP A 76 5.72 8.58 -1.54
CA ASP A 76 5.36 9.76 -2.34
C ASP A 76 6.61 10.53 -2.78
N LYS A 77 7.57 10.75 -1.88
CA LYS A 77 8.86 11.39 -2.20
C LYS A 77 9.63 10.65 -3.28
N ARG A 78 9.78 9.32 -3.13
CA ARG A 78 10.48 8.49 -4.12
C ARG A 78 9.78 8.49 -5.48
N VAL A 79 8.45 8.51 -5.49
CA VAL A 79 7.65 8.58 -6.73
C VAL A 79 7.86 9.93 -7.42
N MET A 80 7.93 11.02 -6.68
CA MET A 80 8.28 12.33 -7.22
C MET A 80 9.70 12.40 -7.79
N GLU A 81 10.63 11.59 -7.26
CA GLU A 81 12.00 11.42 -7.77
C GLU A 81 12.08 10.49 -9.01
N GLY A 82 10.95 9.93 -9.47
CA GLY A 82 10.86 9.11 -10.68
C GLY A 82 10.71 7.62 -10.44
N TYR A 83 10.59 7.16 -9.18
CA TYR A 83 10.24 5.77 -8.90
C TYR A 83 8.76 5.51 -9.25
N ILE A 84 8.48 4.37 -9.88
CA ILE A 84 7.12 3.98 -10.26
C ILE A 84 6.69 2.80 -9.38
N VAL A 85 5.51 2.90 -8.79
CA VAL A 85 4.84 1.79 -8.11
C VAL A 85 3.74 1.28 -9.01
N THR A 86 3.81 0.02 -9.42
CA THR A 86 2.77 -0.60 -10.26
C THR A 86 2.36 -1.93 -9.64
N ASP A 87 1.06 -2.11 -9.42
CA ASP A 87 0.42 -3.33 -8.91
C ASP A 87 1.14 -3.97 -7.72
N ARG A 88 1.70 -3.13 -6.83
CA ARG A 88 2.36 -3.59 -5.62
C ARG A 88 1.33 -4.20 -4.68
N LEU A 89 1.50 -5.48 -4.36
CA LEU A 89 0.66 -6.15 -3.38
C LEU A 89 1.04 -5.74 -1.96
N GLU A 90 0.04 -5.36 -1.20
CA GLU A 90 0.15 -4.93 0.19
C GLU A 90 -0.90 -5.64 1.04
N LEU A 91 -0.53 -5.98 2.25
CA LEU A 91 -1.48 -6.47 3.25
C LEU A 91 -1.78 -5.32 4.22
N ASN A 92 -2.97 -4.75 4.11
CA ASN A 92 -3.41 -3.61 4.90
C ASN A 92 -4.72 -3.91 5.63
N GLN A 93 -5.07 -3.08 6.60
CA GLN A 93 -6.35 -3.20 7.28
C GLN A 93 -7.51 -2.73 6.38
N THR A 94 -8.60 -3.49 6.38
CA THR A 94 -9.88 -3.08 5.82
C THR A 94 -10.58 -2.09 6.75
N GLN A 95 -11.69 -1.49 6.32
CA GLN A 95 -12.54 -0.66 7.18
C GLN A 95 -13.00 -1.35 8.47
N GLN A 96 -13.18 -2.69 8.43
CA GLN A 96 -13.59 -3.47 9.58
C GLN A 96 -12.42 -3.85 10.50
N GLY A 97 -11.19 -3.40 10.19
CA GLY A 97 -9.99 -3.72 10.96
C GLY A 97 -9.39 -5.09 10.65
N GLU A 98 -9.97 -5.84 9.73
CA GLU A 98 -9.43 -7.11 9.26
C GLU A 98 -8.26 -6.90 8.28
N LEU A 99 -7.36 -7.86 8.18
CA LEU A 99 -6.30 -7.85 7.18
C LEU A 99 -6.86 -8.25 5.81
N GLY A 100 -6.62 -7.40 4.82
CA GLY A 100 -7.01 -7.63 3.43
C GLY A 100 -5.86 -7.37 2.46
N TRP A 101 -5.92 -8.04 1.32
CA TRP A 101 -4.97 -7.81 0.23
C TRP A 101 -5.40 -6.63 -0.62
N PHE A 102 -4.43 -5.75 -0.87
CA PHE A 102 -4.58 -4.59 -1.73
C PHE A 102 -3.51 -4.60 -2.82
N SER A 103 -3.85 -4.04 -3.97
CA SER A 103 -2.90 -3.74 -5.05
C SER A 103 -2.82 -2.23 -5.21
N THR A 104 -1.63 -1.66 -5.08
CA THR A 104 -1.41 -0.22 -5.16
C THR A 104 -0.55 0.13 -6.37
N SER A 105 -1.01 1.12 -7.14
CA SER A 105 -0.23 1.78 -8.19
C SER A 105 -0.16 3.27 -7.89
N LYS A 106 1.05 3.87 -8.02
CA LYS A 106 1.32 5.27 -7.67
C LYS A 106 2.28 5.89 -8.67
N HIS A 107 1.95 7.09 -9.15
CA HIS A 107 2.72 7.84 -10.14
C HIS A 107 2.90 9.29 -9.72
N ALA A 108 3.93 9.95 -10.26
CA ALA A 108 4.12 11.38 -10.13
C ALA A 108 3.04 12.13 -10.93
N LEU A 109 2.43 13.13 -10.31
CA LEU A 109 1.56 14.10 -10.96
C LEU A 109 2.42 15.19 -11.57
N LYS A 110 2.20 15.49 -12.84
CA LYS A 110 2.96 16.50 -13.58
C LYS A 110 2.04 17.57 -14.14
N ASP A 111 2.54 18.81 -14.19
CA ASP A 111 1.90 19.91 -14.91
C ASP A 111 2.10 19.80 -16.43
N HIS A 112 1.58 20.78 -17.18
CA HIS A 112 1.70 20.83 -18.64
C HIS A 112 3.16 20.99 -19.13
N ASP A 113 4.04 21.52 -18.31
CA ASP A 113 5.45 21.74 -18.61
C ASP A 113 6.32 20.52 -18.22
N GLY A 114 5.69 19.49 -17.62
CA GLY A 114 6.35 18.27 -17.18
C GLY A 114 6.95 18.33 -15.79
N ASN A 115 6.77 19.44 -15.05
CA ASN A 115 7.25 19.57 -13.69
C ASN A 115 6.40 18.69 -12.75
N VAL A 116 7.05 18.05 -11.79
CA VAL A 116 6.36 17.25 -10.77
C VAL A 116 5.70 18.19 -9.77
N ILE A 117 4.37 18.10 -9.64
CA ILE A 117 3.54 18.90 -8.75
C ILE A 117 2.85 18.09 -7.65
N GLY A 118 3.15 16.79 -7.55
CA GLY A 118 2.58 15.90 -6.55
C GLY A 118 2.59 14.45 -6.96
N THR A 119 1.66 13.68 -6.42
CA THR A 119 1.46 12.27 -6.74
C THR A 119 -0.02 11.95 -6.91
N TYR A 120 -0.32 10.89 -7.66
CA TYR A 120 -1.65 10.28 -7.70
C TYR A 120 -1.53 8.77 -7.69
N GLY A 121 -2.58 8.11 -7.25
CA GLY A 121 -2.56 6.66 -7.23
C GLY A 121 -3.93 6.04 -7.05
N VAL A 122 -3.92 4.74 -7.24
CA VAL A 122 -5.06 3.86 -7.01
C VAL A 122 -4.64 2.72 -6.11
N THR A 123 -5.50 2.38 -5.16
CA THR A 123 -5.38 1.18 -4.34
C THR A 123 -6.64 0.36 -4.51
N ARG A 124 -6.51 -0.88 -4.95
CA ARG A 124 -7.62 -1.80 -5.13
C ARG A 124 -7.65 -2.82 -4.00
N HIS A 125 -8.78 -2.93 -3.33
CA HIS A 125 -9.04 -4.03 -2.42
C HIS A 125 -9.30 -5.33 -3.22
N LEU A 126 -8.47 -6.34 -3.00
CA LEU A 126 -8.61 -7.63 -3.68
C LEU A 126 -9.55 -8.52 -2.86
N GLN A 127 -10.81 -8.61 -3.28
CA GLN A 127 -11.80 -9.47 -2.61
C GLN A 127 -11.44 -10.96 -2.72
N LYS A 128 -11.78 -11.72 -1.68
CA LYS A 128 -11.49 -13.18 -1.55
C LYS A 128 -11.99 -14.06 -2.71
N THR A 129 -12.81 -13.54 -3.60
CA THR A 129 -13.51 -14.30 -4.67
C THR A 129 -12.91 -14.19 -6.06
N SER A 130 -11.89 -13.37 -6.30
CA SER A 130 -11.33 -13.24 -7.65
C SER A 130 -10.34 -14.38 -7.96
N LYS A 131 -10.34 -14.86 -9.22
CA LYS A 131 -9.35 -15.83 -9.72
C LYS A 131 -7.89 -15.39 -9.50
N ALA A 132 -7.63 -14.09 -9.42
CA ALA A 132 -6.31 -13.53 -9.10
C ALA A 132 -5.85 -13.94 -7.70
N LEU A 133 -6.77 -14.10 -6.74
CA LEU A 133 -6.47 -14.54 -5.37
C LEU A 133 -6.15 -16.03 -5.24
N SER A 134 -6.54 -16.89 -6.19
CA SER A 134 -6.22 -18.32 -6.09
C SER A 134 -4.70 -18.57 -6.05
N HIS A 135 -3.90 -17.71 -6.68
CA HIS A 135 -2.44 -17.76 -6.65
C HIS A 135 -1.85 -17.07 -5.41
N VAL A 136 -2.55 -16.05 -4.87
CA VAL A 136 -2.17 -15.34 -3.64
C VAL A 136 -2.47 -16.19 -2.41
N ARG A 137 -3.57 -16.96 -2.40
CA ARG A 137 -3.91 -17.91 -1.32
C ARG A 137 -2.76 -18.85 -0.98
N ALA A 138 -1.96 -19.23 -1.96
CA ALA A 138 -0.84 -20.14 -1.72
C ALA A 138 0.32 -19.53 -0.90
N ILE A 139 0.36 -18.20 -0.74
CA ILE A 139 1.33 -17.50 0.12
C ILE A 139 0.65 -16.78 1.29
N GLU A 140 -0.69 -16.85 1.39
CA GLU A 140 -1.47 -16.16 2.41
C GLU A 140 -1.09 -16.64 3.82
N GLU A 141 -1.05 -17.95 4.03
CA GLU A 141 -0.66 -18.52 5.31
C GLU A 141 0.79 -18.21 5.70
N PRO A 142 1.80 -18.40 4.81
CA PRO A 142 3.17 -17.95 5.09
C PRO A 142 3.29 -16.45 5.42
N VAL A 143 2.58 -15.59 4.69
CA VAL A 143 2.59 -14.14 4.93
C VAL A 143 1.99 -13.80 6.29
N LYS A 144 0.84 -14.39 6.62
CA LYS A 144 0.20 -14.23 7.93
C LYS A 144 1.12 -14.71 9.04
N PHE A 145 1.69 -15.90 8.89
CA PHE A 145 2.62 -16.48 9.85
C PHE A 145 3.84 -15.58 10.10
N ILE A 146 4.46 -15.03 9.06
CA ILE A 146 5.58 -14.09 9.19
C ILE A 146 5.16 -12.86 10.00
N ARG A 147 3.98 -12.28 9.73
CA ARG A 147 3.48 -11.10 10.44
C ARG A 147 3.16 -11.35 11.91
N GLU A 148 2.75 -12.56 12.26
CA GLU A 148 2.45 -12.96 13.63
C GLU A 148 3.71 -13.36 14.43
N HIS A 149 4.73 -13.90 13.74
CA HIS A 149 5.88 -14.54 14.39
C HIS A 149 7.23 -13.91 14.02
N TYR A 150 7.26 -12.70 13.43
CA TYR A 150 8.48 -12.02 12.96
C TYR A 150 9.57 -11.86 14.05
N HIS A 151 9.16 -11.79 15.31
CA HIS A 151 10.03 -11.61 16.48
C HIS A 151 10.92 -12.82 16.79
N ARG A 152 10.65 -13.98 16.20
CA ARG A 152 11.45 -15.19 16.33
C ARG A 152 12.16 -15.58 15.05
N GLN A 153 13.05 -16.56 15.13
CA GLN A 153 13.65 -17.15 13.95
C GLN A 153 12.57 -17.92 13.16
N ILE A 154 12.49 -17.66 11.86
CA ILE A 154 11.57 -18.30 10.91
C ILE A 154 12.44 -18.93 9.83
N SER A 155 12.29 -20.24 9.59
CA SER A 155 12.98 -20.92 8.50
C SER A 155 12.12 -20.91 7.22
N ILE A 156 12.78 -20.96 6.07
CA ILE A 156 12.08 -21.01 4.78
C ILE A 156 11.39 -22.37 4.59
N ASP A 157 11.95 -23.43 5.16
CA ASP A 157 11.36 -24.76 5.15
C ASP A 157 10.02 -24.76 5.91
N GLU A 158 9.96 -24.16 7.10
CA GLU A 158 8.72 -23.98 7.87
C GLU A 158 7.64 -23.26 7.05
N LEU A 159 8.00 -22.20 6.35
CA LEU A 159 7.06 -21.48 5.49
C LEU A 159 6.59 -22.30 4.27
N ALA A 160 7.49 -23.12 3.73
CA ALA A 160 7.17 -24.00 2.61
C ALA A 160 6.20 -25.12 3.03
N GLU A 161 6.41 -25.68 4.21
CA GLU A 161 5.49 -26.67 4.81
C GLU A 161 4.10 -26.09 5.03
N LEU A 162 4.00 -24.88 5.63
CA LEU A 162 2.72 -24.17 5.82
C LEU A 162 1.97 -23.93 4.52
N ALA A 163 2.70 -23.70 3.44
CA ALA A 163 2.12 -23.48 2.12
C ALA A 163 1.86 -24.76 1.33
N HIS A 164 2.24 -25.93 1.85
CA HIS A 164 2.26 -27.20 1.14
C HIS A 164 3.04 -27.13 -0.18
N LEU A 165 4.20 -26.47 -0.16
CA LEU A 165 5.07 -26.21 -1.31
C LEU A 165 6.50 -26.70 -1.04
N SER A 166 7.27 -26.89 -2.12
CA SER A 166 8.72 -26.91 -2.01
C SER A 166 9.26 -25.51 -1.78
N VAL A 167 10.46 -25.37 -1.18
CA VAL A 167 11.14 -24.09 -0.96
C VAL A 167 11.24 -23.28 -2.27
N SER A 168 11.68 -23.92 -3.36
CA SER A 168 11.80 -23.25 -4.66
C SER A 168 10.46 -22.76 -5.21
N ALA A 169 9.36 -23.50 -4.95
CA ALA A 169 8.02 -23.08 -5.37
C ALA A 169 7.52 -21.90 -4.54
N LEU A 170 7.79 -21.89 -3.23
CA LEU A 170 7.49 -20.78 -2.34
C LEU A 170 8.24 -19.51 -2.77
N GLU A 171 9.56 -19.59 -2.96
CA GLU A 171 10.38 -18.44 -3.39
C GLU A 171 9.91 -17.85 -4.71
N ARG A 172 9.60 -18.71 -5.70
CA ARG A 172 9.06 -18.25 -7.00
C ARG A 172 7.72 -17.54 -6.83
N ARG A 173 6.84 -18.01 -5.95
CA ARG A 173 5.54 -17.37 -5.68
C ARG A 173 5.70 -16.06 -4.93
N PHE A 174 6.55 -15.99 -3.92
CA PHE A 174 6.88 -14.73 -3.24
C PHE A 174 7.42 -13.71 -4.23
N LYS A 175 8.38 -14.10 -5.08
CA LYS A 175 8.95 -13.21 -6.09
C LYS A 175 7.92 -12.77 -7.11
N LYS A 176 7.04 -13.68 -7.56
CA LYS A 176 5.96 -13.37 -8.52
C LYS A 176 4.92 -12.40 -7.96
N HIS A 177 4.49 -12.61 -6.71
CA HIS A 177 3.35 -11.88 -6.13
C HIS A 177 3.75 -10.68 -5.28
N LEU A 178 4.90 -10.73 -4.62
CA LEU A 178 5.37 -9.68 -3.72
C LEU A 178 6.63 -8.98 -4.24
N ALA A 179 7.17 -9.40 -5.39
CA ALA A 179 8.46 -8.94 -5.95
C ALA A 179 9.65 -9.11 -4.99
N LYS A 180 9.55 -10.00 -4.00
CA LYS A 180 10.51 -10.21 -2.90
C LYS A 180 10.69 -11.70 -2.65
N THR A 181 11.85 -12.06 -2.06
CA THR A 181 12.03 -13.38 -1.47
C THR A 181 11.35 -13.48 -0.11
N PRO A 182 11.06 -14.68 0.43
CA PRO A 182 10.54 -14.83 1.79
C PRO A 182 11.42 -14.15 2.84
N ASN A 183 12.76 -14.30 2.76
CA ASN A 183 13.70 -13.63 3.67
C ASN A 183 13.63 -12.10 3.59
N GLN A 184 13.50 -11.54 2.39
CA GLN A 184 13.31 -10.10 2.22
C GLN A 184 12.00 -9.64 2.84
N PHE A 185 10.94 -10.44 2.71
CA PHE A 185 9.66 -10.13 3.32
C PHE A 185 9.69 -10.20 4.86
N ILE A 186 10.35 -11.24 5.43
CA ILE A 186 10.58 -11.33 6.89
C ILE A 186 11.30 -10.08 7.39
N ASN A 187 12.40 -9.68 6.74
CA ASN A 187 13.16 -8.50 7.14
C ASN A 187 12.35 -7.21 7.01
N GLU A 188 11.51 -7.09 6.00
CA GLU A 188 10.63 -5.93 5.84
C GLU A 188 9.61 -5.83 6.98
N VAL A 189 8.96 -6.94 7.36
CA VAL A 189 8.02 -6.98 8.49
C VAL A 189 8.73 -6.63 9.81
N ARG A 190 9.95 -7.13 10.02
CA ARG A 190 10.77 -6.76 11.19
C ARG A 190 11.09 -5.28 11.21
N LEU A 191 11.53 -4.71 10.08
CA LEU A 191 11.84 -3.28 9.96
C LEU A 191 10.60 -2.41 10.14
N GLU A 192 9.44 -2.83 9.62
CA GLU A 192 8.17 -2.15 9.83
C GLU A 192 7.83 -2.05 11.32
N ASN A 193 7.94 -3.18 12.05
CA ASN A 193 7.68 -3.21 13.48
C ASN A 193 8.76 -2.47 14.30
N ALA A 194 10.02 -2.53 13.88
CA ALA A 194 11.09 -1.76 14.53
C ALA A 194 10.85 -0.24 14.39
N ARG A 195 10.45 0.23 13.21
CA ARG A 195 10.06 1.64 13.01
C ARG A 195 8.89 2.05 13.89
N LYS A 196 7.87 1.18 14.00
CA LYS A 196 6.74 1.40 14.90
C LYS A 196 7.21 1.58 16.34
N LEU A 197 8.00 0.65 16.87
CA LEU A 197 8.50 0.72 18.25
C LEU A 197 9.37 1.95 18.48
N LEU A 198 10.22 2.33 17.54
CA LEU A 198 11.06 3.54 17.65
C LEU A 198 10.26 4.84 17.69
N ILE A 199 9.08 4.87 17.06
CA ILE A 199 8.23 6.06 17.02
C ILE A 199 7.29 6.10 18.23
N GLU A 200 6.79 4.94 18.65
CA GLU A 200 5.75 4.84 19.67
C GLU A 200 6.29 4.63 21.08
N THR A 201 7.59 4.30 21.25
CA THR A 201 8.18 3.99 22.54
C THR A 201 9.51 4.71 22.76
N GLN A 202 10.02 4.65 24.00
CA GLN A 202 11.35 5.16 24.37
C GLN A 202 12.37 4.01 24.58
N LEU A 203 12.13 2.85 23.98
CA LEU A 203 13.00 1.69 24.11
C LEU A 203 14.38 1.94 23.48
N PRO A 204 15.47 1.47 24.10
CA PRO A 204 16.78 1.47 23.46
C PRO A 204 16.79 0.70 22.15
N ILE A 205 17.57 1.13 21.16
CA ILE A 205 17.66 0.51 19.84
C ILE A 205 17.95 -1.00 19.92
N SER A 206 18.82 -1.41 20.85
CA SER A 206 19.14 -2.82 21.07
C SER A 206 17.93 -3.64 21.52
N GLN A 207 17.07 -3.08 22.37
CA GLN A 207 15.83 -3.72 22.79
C GLN A 207 14.82 -3.79 21.63
N VAL A 208 14.70 -2.72 20.84
CA VAL A 208 13.85 -2.72 19.66
C VAL A 208 14.30 -3.79 18.66
N ALA A 209 15.62 -3.87 18.39
CA ALA A 209 16.18 -4.91 17.52
C ALA A 209 15.85 -6.32 18.03
N TYR A 210 16.09 -6.59 19.31
CA TYR A 210 15.79 -7.88 19.91
C TYR A 210 14.29 -8.25 19.81
N GLN A 211 13.39 -7.30 20.14
CA GLN A 211 11.95 -7.53 20.07
C GLN A 211 11.44 -7.74 18.64
N CYS A 212 12.16 -7.23 17.65
CA CYS A 212 11.82 -7.41 16.23
C CYS A 212 12.53 -8.63 15.60
N GLY A 213 13.30 -9.41 16.37
CA GLY A 213 13.92 -10.64 15.88
C GLY A 213 15.22 -10.43 15.10
N PHE A 214 15.93 -9.31 15.31
CA PHE A 214 17.26 -9.05 14.76
C PHE A 214 18.34 -9.56 15.70
#